data_5c5aed220eaf4c686bc2249f3f998025
#
_entry.id   5c5aed220eaf4c686bc2249f3f998025
#
_cell.length_a   1.000
_cell.length_b   1.000
_cell.length_c   1.000
_cell.angle_alpha   90.00
_cell.angle_beta   90.00
_cell.angle_gamma   90.00
#
_symmetry.space_group_name_H-M   'P 1'
#
loop_
_entity.id
_entity.type
_entity.pdbx_description
1 polymer ?
#
loop_
_entity_poly.entity_id
_entity_poly.type
_entity_poly.pdbx_seq_one_letter_code
_entity_poly.pdbx_strand_id
1 'polypeptide(L)'
;KLKNSILEIKEKETDCNIVYSFNRLNNYCGKWIRHCGLYPDKKIRIWNRNIGMWEGKIHETIKFSKETKEVRLHGDLLHYSFNTHEDFRNQSFRFAEMKGESYFSKGKKNASLLKIISPMFFFIKNYFLKLGFLDGKDGFRICLVYAQATKHKYDTLKRLYNCQSKQHK
;
A
#
# COMPACT_ATOMS: atom_id res chain seq x y z
N LYS A 1 17.87 -12.66 10.24
CA LYS A 1 16.89 -13.72 9.88
C LYS A 1 16.67 -13.76 8.37
N LEU A 2 16.10 -12.71 7.73
CA LEU A 2 15.82 -12.69 6.29
C LEU A 2 17.09 -12.94 5.44
N LYS A 3 18.23 -12.31 5.78
CA LYS A 3 19.51 -12.55 5.10
C LYS A 3 19.88 -14.03 5.06
N ASN A 4 19.76 -14.74 6.19
CA ASN A 4 20.08 -16.17 6.26
C ASN A 4 19.13 -16.99 5.39
N SER A 5 17.82 -16.74 5.43
CA SER A 5 16.85 -17.41 4.57
C SER A 5 17.12 -17.18 3.08
N ILE A 6 17.64 -16.01 2.69
CA ILE A 6 18.02 -15.74 1.30
C ILE A 6 19.32 -16.50 0.92
N LEU A 7 20.28 -16.59 1.82
CA LEU A 7 21.50 -17.36 1.58
C LEU A 7 21.21 -18.85 1.40
N GLU A 8 20.34 -19.42 2.24
CA GLU A 8 19.90 -20.81 2.12
C GLU A 8 19.28 -21.15 0.77
N ILE A 9 18.56 -20.19 0.15
CA ILE A 9 17.99 -20.41 -1.20
C ILE A 9 19.09 -20.44 -2.26
N LYS A 10 20.13 -19.61 -2.12
CA LYS A 10 21.22 -19.53 -3.08
C LYS A 10 22.04 -20.81 -3.15
N GLU A 11 22.10 -21.58 -2.04
CA GLU A 11 22.85 -22.81 -1.93
C GLU A 11 22.05 -24.03 -2.40
N LYS A 12 20.75 -23.87 -2.61
CA LYS A 12 19.87 -24.97 -3.07
C LYS A 12 19.58 -24.82 -4.56
N GLU A 13 19.59 -25.94 -5.29
CA GLU A 13 18.93 -25.98 -6.59
C GLU A 13 17.45 -25.73 -6.41
N THR A 14 16.98 -24.59 -6.90
CA THR A 14 15.58 -24.19 -6.78
C THR A 14 14.87 -24.34 -8.11
N ASP A 15 13.65 -24.87 -8.08
CA ASP A 15 12.77 -24.89 -9.24
C ASP A 15 12.57 -23.46 -9.75
N CYS A 16 12.74 -23.26 -11.05
CA CYS A 16 12.61 -21.95 -11.69
C CYS A 16 11.22 -21.33 -11.54
N ASN A 17 10.20 -22.12 -11.20
CA ASN A 17 8.83 -21.68 -10.97
C ASN A 17 8.55 -21.26 -9.52
N ILE A 18 9.52 -21.37 -8.62
CA ILE A 18 9.35 -20.90 -7.24
C ILE A 18 9.58 -19.41 -7.17
N VAL A 19 8.65 -18.73 -6.50
CA VAL A 19 8.77 -17.30 -6.17
C VAL A 19 8.79 -17.13 -4.64
N TYR A 20 9.58 -16.19 -4.15
CA TYR A 20 9.74 -16.04 -2.71
C TYR A 20 9.17 -14.71 -2.25
N SER A 21 8.40 -14.77 -1.18
CA SER A 21 7.83 -13.60 -0.51
C SER A 21 8.34 -13.47 0.92
N PHE A 22 8.32 -12.24 1.39
CA PHE A 22 8.57 -11.89 2.79
C PHE A 22 7.78 -10.64 3.16
N ASN A 23 7.68 -10.38 4.46
CA ASN A 23 7.05 -9.15 4.91
C ASN A 23 8.01 -7.97 4.81
N ARG A 24 7.46 -6.83 4.46
CA ARG A 24 8.12 -5.55 4.58
C ARG A 24 7.66 -4.87 5.87
N LEU A 25 8.59 -4.55 6.75
CA LEU A 25 8.36 -3.81 7.98
C LEU A 25 8.72 -2.35 7.73
N ASN A 26 7.72 -1.49 7.81
CA ASN A 26 7.88 -0.08 7.48
C ASN A 26 8.34 0.73 8.71
N ASN A 27 9.36 1.57 8.52
CA ASN A 27 9.80 2.56 9.48
C ASN A 27 9.07 3.89 9.24
N TYR A 28 8.60 4.48 10.32
CA TYR A 28 7.93 5.77 10.34
C TYR A 28 8.58 6.65 11.39
N CYS A 29 9.32 7.67 10.97
CA CYS A 29 9.99 8.62 11.85
C CYS A 29 10.86 7.92 12.93
N GLY A 30 11.62 6.89 12.54
CA GLY A 30 12.49 6.12 13.43
C GLY A 30 11.81 4.94 14.13
N LYS A 31 10.49 4.80 14.07
CA LYS A 31 9.74 3.71 14.72
C LYS A 31 9.28 2.66 13.71
N TRP A 32 9.42 1.39 14.05
CA TRP A 32 8.92 0.25 13.29
C TRP A 32 7.44 0.05 13.57
N ILE A 33 6.59 0.19 12.55
CA ILE A 33 5.13 0.10 12.67
C ILE A 33 4.67 -1.32 12.40
N ARG A 34 3.97 -1.90 13.36
CA ARG A 34 3.46 -3.28 13.27
C ARG A 34 1.96 -3.40 13.14
N HIS A 35 1.24 -2.29 13.23
CA HIS A 35 -0.22 -2.23 13.20
C HIS A 35 -0.71 -1.23 12.15
N CYS A 36 -1.86 -0.61 12.33
CA CYS A 36 -2.45 0.38 11.42
C CYS A 36 -2.73 -0.16 10.01
N GLY A 37 -2.62 -1.48 9.78
CA GLY A 37 -2.70 -2.08 8.46
C GLY A 37 -1.47 -1.89 7.57
N LEU A 38 -0.35 -1.45 8.17
CA LEU A 38 0.95 -1.35 7.50
C LEU A 38 1.78 -2.64 7.61
N TYR A 39 1.38 -3.55 8.51
CA TYR A 39 2.01 -4.84 8.69
C TYR A 39 0.95 -5.89 9.02
N PRO A 40 1.10 -7.15 8.54
CA PRO A 40 2.11 -7.62 7.60
C PRO A 40 1.90 -7.06 6.18
N ASP A 41 2.98 -6.60 5.55
CA ASP A 41 2.97 -6.15 4.17
C ASP A 41 3.77 -7.14 3.30
N LYS A 42 3.08 -8.20 2.87
CA LYS A 42 3.68 -9.28 2.07
C LYS A 42 4.06 -8.79 0.68
N LYS A 43 5.29 -9.06 0.27
CA LYS A 43 5.84 -8.70 -1.04
C LYS A 43 6.61 -9.88 -1.64
N ILE A 44 6.30 -10.25 -2.88
CA ILE A 44 7.16 -11.10 -3.69
C ILE A 44 8.32 -10.22 -4.17
N ARG A 45 9.56 -10.66 -3.97
CA ARG A 45 10.75 -9.89 -4.34
C ARG A 45 11.87 -10.74 -4.94
N ILE A 46 11.76 -12.08 -4.88
CA ILE A 46 12.74 -12.98 -5.46
C ILE A 46 11.99 -13.95 -6.37
N TRP A 47 12.38 -14.00 -7.63
CA TRP A 47 11.87 -14.91 -8.66
C TRP A 47 12.90 -15.08 -9.78
N ASN A 48 12.71 -16.08 -10.62
CA ASN A 48 13.52 -16.22 -11.82
C ASN A 48 13.12 -15.15 -12.84
N ARG A 49 14.09 -14.32 -13.25
CA ARG A 49 13.88 -13.21 -14.20
C ARG A 49 13.31 -13.64 -15.56
N ASN A 50 13.48 -14.93 -15.92
CA ASN A 50 12.99 -15.44 -17.20
C ASN A 50 11.49 -15.73 -17.21
N ILE A 51 10.84 -15.81 -16.02
CA ILE A 51 9.42 -16.11 -15.89
C ILE A 51 8.58 -14.95 -15.37
N GLY A 52 9.19 -13.91 -14.84
CA GLY A 52 8.47 -12.79 -14.25
C GLY A 52 9.02 -11.45 -14.67
N MET A 53 8.12 -10.54 -15.04
CA MET A 53 8.43 -9.15 -15.37
C MET A 53 7.48 -8.18 -14.69
N TRP A 54 7.95 -6.96 -14.48
CA TRP A 54 7.11 -5.88 -13.98
C TRP A 54 6.19 -5.36 -15.07
N GLU A 55 4.93 -5.18 -14.75
CA GLU A 55 3.94 -4.57 -15.62
C GLU A 55 3.13 -3.50 -14.88
N GLY A 56 2.81 -2.42 -15.60
CA GLY A 56 2.02 -1.29 -15.11
C GLY A 56 2.83 -0.01 -14.92
N LYS A 57 2.17 1.14 -15.18
CA LYS A 57 2.80 2.47 -15.07
C LYS A 57 2.66 3.09 -13.67
N ILE A 58 1.62 2.75 -12.92
CA ILE A 58 1.28 3.39 -11.63
C ILE A 58 1.20 2.38 -10.49
N HIS A 59 0.67 1.19 -10.77
CA HIS A 59 0.61 0.07 -9.84
C HIS A 59 1.34 -1.10 -10.50
N GLU A 60 2.67 -1.07 -10.39
CA GLU A 60 3.49 -2.15 -10.91
C GLU A 60 3.14 -3.46 -10.21
N THR A 61 2.76 -4.44 -11.00
CA THR A 61 2.52 -5.81 -10.57
C THR A 61 3.49 -6.73 -11.30
N ILE A 62 3.87 -7.81 -10.66
CA ILE A 62 4.69 -8.83 -11.33
C ILE A 62 3.74 -9.74 -12.08
N LYS A 63 3.92 -9.87 -13.39
CA LYS A 63 3.29 -10.92 -14.19
C LYS A 63 4.25 -12.06 -14.40
N PHE A 64 3.76 -13.26 -14.20
CA PHE A 64 4.48 -14.49 -14.45
C PHE A 64 3.95 -15.13 -15.71
N SER A 65 4.87 -15.64 -16.57
CA SER A 65 4.56 -16.33 -17.82
C SER A 65 4.12 -17.79 -17.60
N LYS A 66 4.32 -18.32 -16.39
CA LYS A 66 3.98 -19.67 -15.98
C LYS A 66 3.34 -19.66 -14.60
N GLU A 67 2.67 -20.76 -14.26
CA GLU A 67 2.19 -20.97 -12.89
C GLU A 67 3.38 -21.03 -11.93
N THR A 68 3.27 -20.30 -10.80
CA THR A 68 4.35 -20.18 -9.83
C THR A 68 3.91 -20.68 -8.46
N LYS A 69 4.84 -21.30 -7.74
CA LYS A 69 4.67 -21.70 -6.35
C LYS A 69 5.29 -20.65 -5.44
N GLU A 70 4.48 -20.04 -4.58
CA GLU A 70 4.98 -19.05 -3.62
C GLU A 70 5.52 -19.75 -2.36
N VAL A 71 6.73 -19.40 -1.98
CA VAL A 71 7.37 -19.80 -0.72
C VAL A 71 7.65 -18.56 0.12
N ARG A 72 7.19 -18.58 1.37
CA ARG A 72 7.42 -17.47 2.30
C ARG A 72 8.72 -17.65 3.06
N LEU A 73 9.58 -16.64 3.00
CA LEU A 73 10.83 -16.60 3.75
C LEU A 73 10.62 -16.05 5.16
N HIS A 74 11.45 -16.51 6.08
CA HIS A 74 11.46 -16.04 7.44
C HIS A 74 12.24 -14.71 7.59
N GLY A 75 11.63 -13.79 8.33
CA GLY A 75 12.19 -12.47 8.60
C GLY A 75 11.56 -11.36 7.77
N ASP A 76 11.78 -10.14 8.20
CA ASP A 76 11.20 -8.95 7.59
C ASP A 76 12.26 -8.18 6.81
N LEU A 77 11.87 -7.60 5.67
CA LEU A 77 12.63 -6.56 5.00
C LEU A 77 12.40 -5.25 5.72
N LEU A 78 13.45 -4.71 6.30
CA LEU A 78 13.42 -3.41 6.95
C LEU A 78 13.35 -2.31 5.88
N HIS A 79 12.29 -1.51 5.91
CA HIS A 79 12.03 -0.49 4.91
C HIS A 79 11.89 0.88 5.58
N TYR A 80 12.87 1.74 5.39
CA TYR A 80 12.86 3.11 5.87
C TYR A 80 11.97 3.96 4.97
N SER A 81 10.69 3.98 5.28
CA SER A 81 9.64 4.52 4.40
C SER A 81 9.51 6.02 4.52
N PHE A 82 9.56 6.53 5.75
CA PHE A 82 9.23 7.93 6.04
C PHE A 82 10.15 8.48 7.13
N ASN A 83 10.92 9.50 6.78
CA ASN A 83 11.81 10.18 7.73
C ASN A 83 11.05 11.22 8.55
N THR A 84 10.01 11.84 7.99
CA THR A 84 9.20 12.84 8.65
C THR A 84 7.71 12.53 8.55
N HIS A 85 6.94 13.11 9.46
CA HIS A 85 5.46 13.06 9.40
C HIS A 85 4.91 13.73 8.14
N GLU A 86 5.59 14.74 7.66
CA GLU A 86 5.21 15.49 6.46
C GLU A 86 5.41 14.65 5.20
N ASP A 87 6.53 13.94 5.07
CA ASP A 87 6.77 13.01 3.96
C ASP A 87 5.64 11.98 3.86
N PHE A 88 5.27 11.39 4.99
CA PHE A 88 4.18 10.43 5.05
C PHE A 88 2.84 11.04 4.62
N ARG A 89 2.53 12.24 5.12
CA ARG A 89 1.30 12.95 4.78
C ARG A 89 1.25 13.27 3.28
N ASN A 90 2.31 13.90 2.76
CA ASN A 90 2.39 14.32 1.36
C ASN A 90 2.27 13.11 0.42
N GLN A 91 2.97 12.02 0.70
CA GLN A 91 2.86 10.80 -0.08
C GLN A 91 1.45 10.19 -0.01
N SER A 92 0.83 10.17 1.18
CA SER A 92 -0.53 9.64 1.36
C SER A 92 -1.57 10.43 0.57
N PHE A 93 -1.45 11.76 0.56
CA PHE A 93 -2.34 12.63 -0.20
C PHE A 93 -2.13 12.50 -1.70
N ARG A 94 -0.88 12.42 -2.16
CA ARG A 94 -0.56 12.17 -3.57
C ARG A 94 -1.18 10.86 -4.07
N PHE A 95 -1.03 9.76 -3.31
CA PHE A 95 -1.67 8.49 -3.68
C PHE A 95 -3.20 8.55 -3.64
N ALA A 96 -3.76 9.32 -2.73
CA ALA A 96 -5.20 9.54 -2.66
C ALA A 96 -5.72 10.31 -3.89
N GLU A 97 -4.99 11.31 -4.36
CA GLU A 97 -5.30 12.07 -5.58
C GLU A 97 -5.27 11.17 -6.81
N MET A 98 -4.18 10.45 -7.03
CA MET A 98 -4.07 9.46 -8.12
C MET A 98 -5.20 8.42 -8.09
N LYS A 99 -5.62 8.00 -6.88
CA LYS A 99 -6.75 7.08 -6.71
C LYS A 99 -8.08 7.73 -7.07
N GLY A 100 -8.27 9.01 -6.75
CA GLY A 100 -9.43 9.80 -7.15
C GLY A 100 -9.55 9.93 -8.66
N GLU A 101 -8.44 10.24 -9.34
CA GLU A 101 -8.34 10.28 -10.80
C GLU A 101 -8.64 8.92 -11.45
N SER A 102 -8.08 7.85 -10.89
CA SER A 102 -8.39 6.48 -11.35
C SER A 102 -9.85 6.11 -11.14
N TYR A 103 -10.53 6.63 -10.12
CA TYR A 103 -11.96 6.42 -9.92
C TYR A 103 -12.77 7.18 -10.97
N PHE A 104 -12.36 8.39 -11.30
CA PHE A 104 -12.98 9.20 -12.34
C PHE A 104 -12.85 8.55 -13.72
N SER A 105 -11.65 8.10 -14.11
CA SER A 105 -11.42 7.42 -15.41
C SER A 105 -12.21 6.11 -15.54
N LYS A 106 -12.54 5.46 -14.42
CA LYS A 106 -13.39 4.25 -14.39
C LYS A 106 -14.88 4.56 -14.28
N GLY A 107 -15.29 5.81 -14.40
CA GLY A 107 -16.69 6.23 -14.33
C GLY A 107 -17.37 5.99 -12.98
N LYS A 108 -16.60 5.88 -11.89
CA LYS A 108 -17.18 5.70 -10.55
C LYS A 108 -17.97 6.92 -10.15
N LYS A 109 -19.26 6.76 -9.90
CA LYS A 109 -20.12 7.87 -9.48
C LYS A 109 -19.66 8.48 -8.16
N ASN A 110 -19.77 9.80 -8.08
CA ASN A 110 -19.44 10.58 -6.87
C ASN A 110 -20.54 10.36 -5.82
N ALA A 111 -20.27 9.48 -4.86
CA ALA A 111 -21.18 9.28 -3.74
C ALA A 111 -20.79 10.26 -2.60
N SER A 112 -21.51 11.35 -2.46
CA SER A 112 -21.28 12.37 -1.42
C SER A 112 -21.27 11.78 -0.01
N LEU A 113 -22.09 10.77 0.24
CA LEU A 113 -22.14 10.05 1.51
C LEU A 113 -20.83 9.28 1.80
N LEU A 114 -20.21 8.69 0.78
CA LEU A 114 -18.94 7.97 0.94
C LEU A 114 -17.78 8.88 1.32
N LYS A 115 -17.86 10.15 1.02
CA LYS A 115 -16.87 11.15 1.44
C LYS A 115 -16.81 11.31 2.98
N ILE A 116 -17.92 11.08 3.67
CA ILE A 116 -18.04 11.20 5.12
C ILE A 116 -17.83 9.84 5.78
N ILE A 117 -18.52 8.82 5.32
CA ILE A 117 -18.52 7.49 5.95
C ILE A 117 -17.18 6.77 5.76
N SER A 118 -16.59 6.83 4.55
CA SER A 118 -15.38 6.07 4.25
C SER A 118 -14.16 6.48 5.09
N PRO A 119 -13.86 7.77 5.31
CA PRO A 119 -12.75 8.17 6.18
C PRO A 119 -12.94 7.71 7.61
N MET A 120 -14.16 7.85 8.16
CA MET A 120 -14.49 7.42 9.51
C MET A 120 -14.35 5.91 9.66
N PHE A 121 -14.93 5.15 8.74
CA PHE A 121 -14.79 3.69 8.73
C PHE A 121 -13.33 3.27 8.60
N PHE A 122 -12.57 3.96 7.74
CA PHE A 122 -11.15 3.67 7.56
C PHE A 122 -10.34 3.90 8.84
N PHE A 123 -10.61 4.99 9.55
CA PHE A 123 -9.99 5.27 10.85
C PHE A 123 -10.33 4.18 11.87
N ILE A 124 -11.60 3.89 12.09
CA ILE A 124 -12.06 2.88 13.05
C ILE A 124 -11.43 1.52 12.73
N LYS A 125 -11.47 1.10 11.46
CA LYS A 125 -10.88 -0.17 11.02
C LYS A 125 -9.39 -0.25 11.33
N ASN A 126 -8.61 0.78 10.99
CA ASN A 126 -7.15 0.69 11.17
C ASN A 126 -6.71 0.96 12.61
N TYR A 127 -7.38 1.84 13.32
CA TYR A 127 -7.02 2.16 14.68
C TYR A 127 -7.47 1.09 15.68
N PHE A 128 -8.72 0.61 15.57
CA PHE A 128 -9.26 -0.39 16.50
C PHE A 128 -9.09 -1.82 15.95
N LEU A 129 -9.63 -2.15 14.77
CA LEU A 129 -9.63 -3.55 14.30
C LEU A 129 -8.23 -4.03 13.87
N LYS A 130 -7.37 -3.14 13.37
CA LYS A 130 -5.97 -3.44 13.07
C LYS A 130 -5.00 -2.98 14.14
N LEU A 131 -5.51 -2.78 15.35
CA LEU A 131 -4.75 -2.52 16.56
C LEU A 131 -3.78 -1.33 16.45
N GLY A 132 -4.11 -0.31 15.65
CA GLY A 132 -3.26 0.86 15.46
C GLY A 132 -2.95 1.61 16.75
N PHE A 133 -3.80 1.51 17.78
CA PHE A 133 -3.58 2.08 19.09
C PHE A 133 -2.34 1.49 19.81
N LEU A 134 -1.93 0.26 19.47
CA LEU A 134 -0.73 -0.37 20.01
C LEU A 134 0.57 0.29 19.52
N ASP A 135 0.54 0.97 18.37
CA ASP A 135 1.66 1.79 17.89
C ASP A 135 1.68 3.19 18.57
N GLY A 136 0.80 3.44 19.54
CA GLY A 136 0.77 4.66 20.34
C GLY A 136 0.42 5.92 19.54
N LYS A 137 1.09 7.05 19.84
CA LYS A 137 0.85 8.34 19.16
C LYS A 137 1.07 8.28 17.65
N ASP A 138 2.05 7.49 17.20
CA ASP A 138 2.34 7.37 15.78
C ASP A 138 1.26 6.55 15.07
N GLY A 139 0.75 5.51 15.70
CA GLY A 139 -0.40 4.76 15.19
C GLY A 139 -1.65 5.63 15.03
N PHE A 140 -1.94 6.50 15.99
CA PHE A 140 -3.03 7.47 15.88
C PHE A 140 -2.81 8.43 14.70
N ARG A 141 -1.61 9.03 14.59
CA ARG A 141 -1.26 9.94 13.50
C ARG A 141 -1.39 9.30 12.12
N ILE A 142 -0.87 8.08 11.98
CA ILE A 142 -0.95 7.30 10.73
C ILE A 142 -2.42 7.06 10.35
N CYS A 143 -3.25 6.60 11.28
CA CYS A 143 -4.66 6.33 11.02
C CYS A 143 -5.43 7.61 10.66
N LEU A 144 -5.11 8.74 11.33
CA LEU A 144 -5.71 10.04 11.05
C LEU A 144 -5.34 10.53 9.64
N VAL A 145 -4.06 10.50 9.27
CA VAL A 145 -3.59 10.90 7.93
C VAL A 145 -4.24 10.06 6.84
N TYR A 146 -4.35 8.75 7.03
CA TYR A 146 -5.03 7.88 6.07
C TYR A 146 -6.54 8.16 5.94
N ALA A 147 -7.20 8.51 7.06
CA ALA A 147 -8.60 8.95 7.01
C ALA A 147 -8.75 10.26 6.22
N GLN A 148 -7.88 11.24 6.48
CA GLN A 148 -7.84 12.49 5.74
C GLN A 148 -7.54 12.28 4.24
N ALA A 149 -6.58 11.43 3.91
CA ALA A 149 -6.26 11.05 2.53
C ALA A 149 -7.45 10.34 1.85
N THR A 150 -8.19 9.51 2.60
CA THR A 150 -9.42 8.88 2.08
C THR A 150 -10.48 9.92 1.74
N LYS A 151 -10.67 10.96 2.56
CA LYS A 151 -11.55 12.08 2.25
C LYS A 151 -11.06 12.83 1.01
N HIS A 152 -9.77 13.15 0.94
CA HIS A 152 -9.15 13.84 -0.18
C HIS A 152 -9.37 13.12 -1.53
N LYS A 153 -9.29 11.78 -1.55
CA LYS A 153 -9.63 10.97 -2.72
C LYS A 153 -11.03 11.27 -3.28
N TYR A 154 -12.03 11.38 -2.41
CA TYR A 154 -13.39 11.69 -2.83
C TYR A 154 -13.59 13.18 -3.17
N ASP A 155 -12.82 14.07 -2.55
CA ASP A 155 -12.80 15.48 -2.92
C ASP A 155 -12.22 15.67 -4.32
N THR A 156 -11.15 14.98 -4.65
CA THR A 156 -10.57 14.96 -6.00
C THR A 156 -11.59 14.43 -7.02
N LEU A 157 -12.24 13.30 -6.73
CA LEU A 157 -13.26 12.75 -7.61
C LEU A 157 -14.40 13.74 -7.87
N LYS A 158 -14.91 14.40 -6.82
CA LYS A 158 -15.95 15.41 -6.94
C LYS A 158 -15.48 16.61 -7.79
N ARG A 159 -14.26 17.08 -7.56
CA ARG A 159 -13.66 18.18 -8.33
C ARG A 159 -13.62 17.87 -9.82
N LEU A 160 -13.19 16.67 -10.20
CA LEU A 160 -13.11 16.25 -11.61
C LEU A 160 -14.48 16.21 -12.28
N TYR A 161 -15.51 15.66 -11.63
CA TYR A 161 -16.87 15.69 -12.17
C TYR A 161 -17.43 17.08 -12.32
N ASN A 162 -17.16 17.98 -11.36
CA ASN A 162 -17.60 19.38 -11.46
C ASN A 162 -16.90 20.12 -12.61
N CYS A 163 -15.62 19.84 -12.87
CA CYS A 163 -14.91 20.42 -14.01
C CYS A 163 -15.50 19.92 -15.34
N GLN A 164 -15.77 18.63 -15.47
CA GLN A 164 -16.37 18.06 -16.66
C GLN A 164 -17.76 18.63 -16.96
N SER A 165 -18.60 18.80 -15.94
CA SER A 165 -19.96 19.36 -16.11
C SER A 165 -19.97 20.83 -16.51
N LYS A 166 -18.90 21.59 -16.24
CA LYS A 166 -18.74 22.99 -16.68
C LYS A 166 -18.25 23.13 -18.12
N GLN A 167 -17.58 22.12 -18.67
CA GLN A 167 -17.11 22.12 -20.07
C GLN A 167 -18.22 21.73 -21.06
N HIS A 168 -19.31 21.17 -20.58
CA HIS A 168 -20.48 20.80 -21.39
C HIS A 168 -21.66 21.79 -21.29
N LYS A 169 -21.45 22.95 -20.65
CA LYS A 169 -22.37 24.10 -20.64
C LYS A 169 -21.82 25.25 -21.45
#